data_67c2ee92ce0796b0724b74d1ef846194
#
_entry.id   67c2ee92ce0796b0724b74d1ef846194
#
_cell.length_a   1.000
_cell.length_b   1.000
_cell.length_c   1.000
_cell.angle_alpha   90.00
_cell.angle_beta   90.00
_cell.angle_gamma   90.00
#
_symmetry.space_group_name_H-M   'P 1'
#
loop_
_entity.id
_entity.type
_entity.pdbx_description
1 polymer ?
#
loop_
_entity_poly.entity_id
_entity_poly.type
_entity_poly.pdbx_seq_one_letter_code
_entity_poly.pdbx_strand_id
1 'polypeptide(L)'
;MSLPVPRQSSAPPLRDAVSELLLGMRLYGVRYRRMQFAPPFGISFGRDEGRAQFHFVACGTAILRARMGTLHELHAGDAVLLPRGGAHDLVSDADGQGLDLGGFDEAALCETVGSIKSCPADTCRSKDTVIFSGCMEFDLGAMHPLIGLMPEVMLVGTLLDRYPEILPMLEAMEREARTERAGFAGILARLADVVSAFIVRGWVECGCGDARGWVEALRDPRLGRVIAALHRDPGRDWTVAQLAAEMGSSRSVFAERFLAVTGMTPLQYVTELRMRLAAQWIGRENMPIETAAYRLGYGSQAAFSRAFKRVTGQPPGAARNRSPGSPI
;
A
#
# COMPACT_ATOMS: atom_id res chain seq x y z
N MET A 1 -44.11 22.96 30.47
CA MET A 1 -43.86 21.51 30.52
C MET A 1 -43.26 21.10 29.20
N SER A 2 -41.91 21.02 29.15
CA SER A 2 -41.19 20.58 27.94
C SER A 2 -41.00 19.09 28.02
N LEU A 3 -41.46 18.39 26.99
CA LEU A 3 -41.27 16.93 26.83
C LEU A 3 -39.76 16.63 26.59
N PRO A 4 -39.21 15.58 27.19
CA PRO A 4 -37.83 15.18 26.93
C PRO A 4 -37.72 14.60 25.52
N VAL A 5 -36.79 15.17 24.73
CA VAL A 5 -36.41 14.62 23.43
C VAL A 5 -35.76 13.25 23.67
N PRO A 6 -36.20 12.17 22.99
CA PRO A 6 -35.59 10.88 23.15
C PRO A 6 -34.15 10.95 22.62
N ARG A 7 -33.17 10.58 23.45
CA ARG A 7 -31.79 10.36 23.03
C ARG A 7 -31.82 9.24 22.02
N GLN A 8 -31.56 9.58 20.76
CA GLN A 8 -31.24 8.58 19.75
C GLN A 8 -29.98 7.83 20.24
N SER A 9 -30.18 6.58 20.59
CA SER A 9 -29.08 5.63 20.80
C SER A 9 -28.35 5.49 19.48
N SER A 10 -27.29 6.30 19.29
CA SER A 10 -26.36 6.10 18.18
C SER A 10 -25.63 4.80 18.45
N ALA A 11 -26.00 3.74 17.71
CA ALA A 11 -25.16 2.57 17.61
C ALA A 11 -23.73 3.05 17.25
N PRO A 12 -22.68 2.51 17.89
CA PRO A 12 -21.33 2.89 17.54
C PRO A 12 -21.13 2.71 16.04
N PRO A 13 -20.46 3.66 15.36
CA PRO A 13 -20.26 3.57 13.92
C PRO A 13 -19.65 2.21 13.60
N LEU A 14 -20.24 1.51 12.62
CA LEU A 14 -19.72 0.25 12.08
C LEU A 14 -18.26 0.51 11.66
N ARG A 15 -17.32 0.07 12.47
CA ARG A 15 -15.90 0.07 12.11
C ARG A 15 -15.74 -1.00 11.05
N ASP A 16 -15.53 -0.56 9.81
CA ASP A 16 -15.32 -1.48 8.71
C ASP A 16 -13.83 -1.87 8.60
N ALA A 17 -13.59 -3.09 8.19
CA ALA A 17 -12.24 -3.62 8.04
C ALA A 17 -11.42 -2.88 6.97
N VAL A 18 -12.07 -2.24 6.02
CA VAL A 18 -11.42 -1.44 4.97
C VAL A 18 -10.85 -0.15 5.57
N SER A 19 -11.61 0.50 6.46
CA SER A 19 -11.08 1.65 7.21
C SER A 19 -9.88 1.28 8.07
N GLU A 20 -9.91 0.14 8.76
CA GLU A 20 -8.74 -0.34 9.53
C GLU A 20 -7.55 -0.66 8.62
N LEU A 21 -7.79 -1.25 7.43
CA LEU A 21 -6.76 -1.48 6.42
C LEU A 21 -6.11 -0.17 5.98
N LEU A 22 -6.92 0.82 5.57
CA LEU A 22 -6.43 2.11 5.09
C LEU A 22 -5.75 2.93 6.19
N LEU A 23 -6.27 2.91 7.42
CA LEU A 23 -5.64 3.53 8.58
C LEU A 23 -4.31 2.84 8.95
N GLY A 24 -4.22 1.53 8.73
CA GLY A 24 -3.00 0.74 8.89
C GLY A 24 -1.98 0.93 7.78
N MET A 25 -2.41 1.41 6.61
CA MET A 25 -1.54 1.65 5.47
C MET A 25 -0.47 2.70 5.81
N ARG A 26 0.78 2.36 5.56
CA ARG A 26 1.93 3.25 5.72
C ARG A 26 2.82 3.17 4.49
N LEU A 27 3.28 4.30 4.07
CA LEU A 27 4.25 4.44 3.00
C LEU A 27 5.58 4.87 3.60
N TYR A 28 6.61 4.04 3.49
CA TYR A 28 7.92 4.30 4.07
C TYR A 28 8.99 4.42 2.98
N GLY A 29 10.07 5.11 3.32
CA GLY A 29 11.21 5.25 2.41
C GLY A 29 10.79 5.80 1.05
N VAL A 30 9.79 6.69 1.06
CA VAL A 30 9.19 7.23 -0.15
C VAL A 30 10.21 8.10 -0.87
N ARG A 31 10.42 7.80 -2.15
CA ARG A 31 11.20 8.64 -3.05
C ARG A 31 10.35 8.94 -4.27
N TYR A 32 10.12 10.20 -4.52
CA TYR A 32 9.39 10.66 -5.68
C TYR A 32 10.35 11.23 -6.73
N ARG A 33 9.94 11.13 -8.00
CA ARG A 33 10.65 11.72 -9.12
C ARG A 33 9.67 12.38 -10.07
N ARG A 34 9.93 13.63 -10.39
CA ARG A 34 9.31 14.28 -11.54
C ARG A 34 10.21 14.04 -12.74
N MET A 35 9.70 13.34 -13.73
CA MET A 35 10.47 12.97 -14.92
C MET A 35 9.85 13.64 -16.14
N GLN A 36 10.69 14.25 -16.98
CA GLN A 36 10.28 14.92 -18.21
C GLN A 36 11.13 14.43 -19.38
N PHE A 37 10.47 13.87 -20.37
CA PHE A 37 11.12 13.26 -21.53
C PHE A 37 10.46 13.71 -22.84
N ALA A 38 11.30 13.98 -23.84
CA ALA A 38 10.85 14.08 -25.23
C ALA A 38 10.83 12.68 -25.85
N PRO A 39 9.79 12.30 -26.59
CA PRO A 39 9.80 11.07 -27.37
C PRO A 39 10.90 11.07 -28.46
N PRO A 40 11.54 9.91 -28.76
CA PRO A 40 11.34 8.62 -28.11
C PRO A 40 12.07 8.51 -26.78
N PHE A 41 11.40 7.91 -25.78
CA PHE A 41 12.02 7.61 -24.48
C PHE A 41 11.67 6.21 -24.01
N GLY A 42 12.47 5.70 -23.10
CA GLY A 42 12.22 4.48 -22.36
C GLY A 42 12.99 4.47 -21.05
N ILE A 43 12.29 4.11 -19.97
CA ILE A 43 12.83 4.06 -18.62
C ILE A 43 12.53 2.69 -18.05
N SER A 44 13.53 1.98 -17.58
CA SER A 44 13.39 0.71 -16.88
C SER A 44 13.45 0.90 -15.37
N PHE A 45 12.47 0.33 -14.71
CA PHE A 45 12.39 0.18 -13.25
C PHE A 45 12.56 -1.29 -12.94
N GLY A 46 13.37 -1.69 -11.98
CA GLY A 46 13.49 -3.12 -11.87
C GLY A 46 14.27 -3.71 -10.73
N ARG A 47 14.95 -2.92 -9.96
CA ARG A 47 15.84 -3.46 -8.93
C ARG A 47 15.22 -3.52 -7.54
N ASP A 48 14.09 -2.86 -7.35
CA ASP A 48 13.45 -2.76 -6.03
C ASP A 48 12.26 -3.73 -5.93
N GLU A 49 12.52 -5.03 -5.96
CA GLU A 49 11.50 -6.03 -5.65
C GLU A 49 10.96 -5.81 -4.24
N GLY A 50 9.63 -5.84 -4.10
CA GLY A 50 8.92 -5.65 -2.82
C GLY A 50 8.68 -4.19 -2.45
N ARG A 51 9.07 -3.22 -3.29
CA ARG A 51 8.69 -1.80 -3.12
C ARG A 51 7.63 -1.42 -4.13
N ALA A 52 6.52 -0.87 -3.65
CA ALA A 52 5.46 -0.40 -4.54
C ALA A 52 5.96 0.74 -5.42
N GLN A 53 5.45 0.78 -6.63
CA GLN A 53 5.68 1.84 -7.59
C GLN A 53 4.36 2.51 -7.94
N PHE A 54 4.34 3.83 -7.90
CA PHE A 54 3.23 4.66 -8.31
C PHE A 54 3.68 5.53 -9.47
N HIS A 55 2.89 5.58 -10.54
CA HIS A 55 3.15 6.47 -11.67
C HIS A 55 1.90 7.26 -12.00
N PHE A 56 2.08 8.54 -12.25
CA PHE A 56 1.05 9.47 -12.69
C PHE A 56 1.55 10.22 -13.92
N VAL A 57 0.83 10.15 -15.02
CA VAL A 57 1.14 10.89 -16.25
C VAL A 57 0.50 12.26 -16.16
N ALA A 58 1.30 13.29 -15.92
CA ALA A 58 0.80 14.67 -15.81
C ALA A 58 0.64 15.35 -17.17
N CYS A 59 1.38 14.91 -18.20
CA CYS A 59 1.33 15.45 -19.54
C CYS A 59 1.84 14.42 -20.55
N GLY A 60 1.29 14.42 -21.76
CA GLY A 60 1.69 13.49 -22.82
C GLY A 60 1.11 12.10 -22.65
N THR A 61 1.82 11.11 -23.18
CA THR A 61 1.43 9.69 -23.14
C THR A 61 2.65 8.82 -22.82
N ALA A 62 2.40 7.67 -22.18
CA ALA A 62 3.41 6.64 -21.94
C ALA A 62 2.76 5.26 -22.05
N ILE A 63 3.54 4.25 -22.35
CA ILE A 63 3.13 2.85 -22.32
C ILE A 63 3.84 2.20 -21.12
N LEU A 64 3.08 1.68 -20.18
CA LEU A 64 3.61 0.82 -19.12
C LEU A 64 3.70 -0.60 -19.66
N ARG A 65 4.91 -1.13 -19.72
CA ARG A 65 5.18 -2.54 -20.01
C ARG A 65 5.42 -3.27 -18.69
N ALA A 66 4.45 -4.07 -18.26
CA ALA A 66 4.55 -4.86 -17.04
C ALA A 66 5.50 -6.06 -17.20
N ARG A 67 5.91 -6.68 -16.10
CA ARG A 67 6.88 -7.80 -16.05
C ARG A 67 6.50 -8.96 -16.98
N MET A 68 5.20 -9.27 -17.10
CA MET A 68 4.69 -10.34 -17.97
C MET A 68 4.56 -9.92 -19.43
N GLY A 69 5.02 -8.73 -19.80
CA GLY A 69 4.94 -8.17 -21.15
C GLY A 69 3.59 -7.54 -21.50
N THR A 70 2.65 -7.47 -20.56
CA THR A 70 1.38 -6.78 -20.76
C THR A 70 1.64 -5.29 -20.94
N LEU A 71 1.00 -4.68 -21.96
CA LEU A 71 1.12 -3.26 -22.25
C LEU A 71 -0.14 -2.52 -21.78
N HIS A 72 0.06 -1.39 -21.12
CA HIS A 72 -1.00 -0.48 -20.69
C HIS A 72 -0.69 0.92 -21.21
N GLU A 73 -1.54 1.44 -22.06
CA GLU A 73 -1.45 2.83 -22.51
C GLU A 73 -1.91 3.76 -21.39
N LEU A 74 -1.10 4.77 -21.10
CA LEU A 74 -1.35 5.79 -20.08
C LEU A 74 -1.36 7.15 -20.75
N HIS A 75 -2.42 7.91 -20.50
CA HIS A 75 -2.61 9.27 -21.00
C HIS A 75 -2.47 10.29 -19.86
N ALA A 76 -2.37 11.57 -20.22
CA ALA A 76 -2.40 12.64 -19.21
C ALA A 76 -3.64 12.51 -18.31
N GLY A 77 -3.43 12.52 -16.99
CA GLY A 77 -4.45 12.27 -15.98
C GLY A 77 -4.52 10.84 -15.49
N ASP A 78 -3.86 9.88 -16.14
CA ASP A 78 -3.85 8.49 -15.69
C ASP A 78 -2.84 8.27 -14.55
N ALA A 79 -3.25 7.43 -13.61
CA ALA A 79 -2.38 6.95 -12.54
C ALA A 79 -2.44 5.42 -12.43
N VAL A 80 -1.33 4.85 -12.00
CA VAL A 80 -1.16 3.40 -11.82
C VAL A 80 -0.37 3.10 -10.57
N LEU A 81 -0.76 2.04 -9.86
CA LEU A 81 -0.05 1.48 -8.72
C LEU A 81 0.38 0.06 -9.05
N LEU A 82 1.65 -0.24 -8.82
CA LEU A 82 2.24 -1.58 -8.82
C LEU A 82 2.57 -1.94 -7.36
N PRO A 83 1.70 -2.64 -6.64
CA PRO A 83 1.81 -2.80 -5.17
C PRO A 83 3.06 -3.57 -4.74
N ARG A 84 3.55 -4.46 -5.60
CA ARG A 84 4.74 -5.28 -5.35
C ARG A 84 5.99 -4.75 -6.05
N GLY A 85 5.83 -3.68 -6.84
CA GLY A 85 6.88 -3.21 -7.72
C GLY A 85 7.32 -4.29 -8.71
N GLY A 86 8.63 -4.44 -8.86
CA GLY A 86 9.22 -5.38 -9.81
C GLY A 86 9.59 -4.72 -11.14
N ALA A 87 10.21 -5.51 -12.01
CA ALA A 87 10.69 -5.03 -13.31
C ALA A 87 9.52 -4.60 -14.20
N HIS A 88 9.56 -3.37 -14.66
CA HIS A 88 8.63 -2.80 -15.63
C HIS A 88 9.28 -1.61 -16.33
N ASP A 89 8.74 -1.25 -17.49
CA ASP A 89 9.22 -0.12 -18.28
C ASP A 89 8.12 0.91 -18.48
N LEU A 90 8.50 2.18 -18.53
CA LEU A 90 7.69 3.25 -19.10
C LEU A 90 8.34 3.71 -20.38
N VAL A 91 7.67 3.53 -21.50
CA VAL A 91 8.19 3.81 -22.84
C VAL A 91 7.24 4.68 -23.62
N SER A 92 7.77 5.43 -24.59
CA SER A 92 6.94 6.21 -25.54
C SER A 92 6.37 5.38 -26.68
N ASP A 93 6.98 4.21 -26.96
CA ASP A 93 6.61 3.27 -28.02
C ASP A 93 6.70 1.84 -27.51
N ALA A 94 5.81 0.96 -27.98
CA ALA A 94 5.73 -0.43 -27.53
C ALA A 94 7.02 -1.22 -27.78
N ASP A 95 7.75 -0.90 -28.83
CA ASP A 95 9.03 -1.53 -29.18
C ASP A 95 10.25 -0.81 -28.56
N GLY A 96 10.01 0.29 -27.84
CA GLY A 96 11.04 1.10 -27.20
C GLY A 96 11.81 0.30 -26.13
N GLN A 97 13.12 0.55 -26.04
CA GLN A 97 13.96 -0.04 -24.99
C GLN A 97 14.05 0.91 -23.81
N GLY A 98 13.88 0.38 -22.59
CA GLY A 98 14.07 1.14 -21.37
C GLY A 98 15.54 1.25 -21.01
N LEU A 99 16.00 2.45 -20.66
CA LEU A 99 17.26 2.67 -19.99
C LEU A 99 17.07 2.59 -18.47
N ASP A 100 18.02 1.98 -17.77
CA ASP A 100 17.97 1.91 -16.30
C ASP A 100 17.86 3.31 -15.71
N LEU A 101 16.95 3.49 -14.76
CA LEU A 101 16.69 4.78 -14.10
C LEU A 101 17.98 5.39 -13.50
N GLY A 102 18.92 4.57 -13.02
CA GLY A 102 20.21 5.00 -12.49
C GLY A 102 21.17 5.58 -13.55
N GLY A 103 20.84 5.46 -14.83
CA GLY A 103 21.60 6.05 -15.94
C GLY A 103 21.24 7.51 -16.25
N PHE A 104 20.24 8.07 -15.57
CA PHE A 104 19.83 9.46 -15.75
C PHE A 104 20.38 10.37 -14.65
N ASP A 105 20.77 11.58 -15.02
CA ASP A 105 21.13 12.62 -14.05
C ASP A 105 19.89 13.08 -13.28
N GLU A 106 19.89 12.89 -11.97
CA GLU A 106 18.83 13.27 -11.06
C GLU A 106 19.23 14.52 -10.27
N ALA A 107 18.51 15.61 -10.46
CA ALA A 107 18.64 16.81 -9.64
C ALA A 107 17.73 16.71 -8.42
N ALA A 108 18.29 16.89 -7.21
CA ALA A 108 17.48 16.89 -5.98
C ALA A 108 16.65 18.18 -5.90
N LEU A 109 15.33 18.04 -5.76
CA LEU A 109 14.40 19.13 -5.46
C LEU A 109 14.22 19.32 -3.96
N CYS A 110 14.18 18.20 -3.22
CA CYS A 110 14.22 18.14 -1.77
C CYS A 110 14.71 16.74 -1.34
N GLU A 111 14.75 16.46 -0.04
CA GLU A 111 15.26 15.18 0.51
C GLU A 111 14.61 13.93 -0.12
N THR A 112 13.33 14.01 -0.45
CA THR A 112 12.54 12.86 -0.92
C THR A 112 12.06 12.98 -2.37
N VAL A 113 12.35 14.09 -3.06
CA VAL A 113 11.89 14.33 -4.43
C VAL A 113 13.05 14.75 -5.32
N GLY A 114 13.24 13.99 -6.41
CA GLY A 114 14.18 14.31 -7.48
C GLY A 114 13.49 14.79 -8.76
N SER A 115 14.28 15.33 -9.67
CA SER A 115 13.87 15.70 -11.02
C SER A 115 14.82 15.11 -12.04
N ILE A 116 14.28 14.47 -13.06
CA ILE A 116 15.01 13.95 -14.20
C ILE A 116 14.47 14.66 -15.44
N LYS A 117 15.35 15.28 -16.24
CA LYS A 117 15.01 15.94 -17.49
C LYS A 117 15.93 15.44 -18.60
N SER A 118 15.36 14.89 -19.68
CA SER A 118 16.15 14.46 -20.84
C SER A 118 16.31 15.55 -21.91
N CYS A 119 15.63 16.70 -21.74
CA CYS A 119 15.75 17.83 -22.66
C CYS A 119 16.71 18.89 -22.10
N PRO A 120 17.71 19.34 -22.86
CA PRO A 120 18.44 20.55 -22.53
C PRO A 120 17.54 21.76 -22.79
N ALA A 121 17.44 22.61 -21.78
CA ALA A 121 16.78 23.91 -21.77
C ALA A 121 15.23 23.94 -21.65
N ASP A 122 14.83 24.90 -20.89
CA ASP A 122 13.57 25.55 -20.48
C ASP A 122 12.36 25.57 -21.45
N THR A 123 12.38 24.82 -22.53
CA THR A 123 11.29 24.71 -23.48
C THR A 123 10.58 23.35 -23.33
N CYS A 124 9.62 23.33 -22.42
CA CYS A 124 8.59 22.29 -22.43
C CYS A 124 7.88 22.35 -23.80
N ARG A 125 8.26 21.47 -24.72
CA ARG A 125 7.55 21.38 -26.00
C ARG A 125 6.20 20.71 -25.74
N SER A 126 5.19 21.08 -26.48
CA SER A 126 3.82 20.52 -26.39
C SER A 126 3.74 19.00 -26.61
N LYS A 127 4.87 18.34 -26.86
CA LYS A 127 5.00 16.89 -27.10
C LYS A 127 5.77 16.15 -25.97
N ASP A 128 6.27 16.84 -24.95
CA ASP A 128 7.00 16.19 -23.86
C ASP A 128 6.04 15.43 -22.96
N THR A 129 6.49 14.26 -22.50
CA THR A 129 5.77 13.50 -21.48
C THR A 129 6.33 13.84 -20.12
N VAL A 130 5.44 14.21 -19.18
CA VAL A 130 5.78 14.47 -17.79
C VAL A 130 5.14 13.40 -16.93
N ILE A 131 5.98 12.67 -16.20
CA ILE A 131 5.57 11.58 -15.32
C ILE A 131 6.02 11.88 -13.90
N PHE A 132 5.13 11.76 -12.94
CA PHE A 132 5.44 11.77 -11.52
C PHE A 132 5.45 10.33 -11.02
N SER A 133 6.61 9.84 -10.58
CA SER A 133 6.80 8.48 -10.12
C SER A 133 7.17 8.45 -8.65
N GLY A 134 6.57 7.52 -7.91
CA GLY A 134 6.88 7.24 -6.52
C GLY A 134 7.37 5.80 -6.35
N CYS A 135 8.48 5.62 -5.63
CA CYS A 135 8.95 4.34 -5.15
C CYS A 135 8.83 4.34 -3.63
N MET A 136 8.12 3.35 -3.07
CA MET A 136 7.81 3.34 -1.64
C MET A 136 7.73 1.91 -1.10
N GLU A 137 8.08 1.73 0.14
CA GLU A 137 7.76 0.51 0.86
C GLU A 137 6.29 0.59 1.29
N PHE A 138 5.48 -0.27 0.70
CA PHE A 138 4.05 -0.33 0.92
C PHE A 138 3.76 -1.30 2.05
N ASP A 139 3.39 -0.78 3.20
CA ASP A 139 3.09 -1.57 4.39
C ASP A 139 1.60 -1.44 4.73
N LEU A 140 0.92 -2.57 4.71
CA LEU A 140 -0.47 -2.69 5.15
C LEU A 140 -0.56 -3.13 6.62
N GLY A 141 0.51 -2.97 7.37
CA GLY A 141 0.59 -3.44 8.74
C GLY A 141 0.35 -4.95 8.81
N ALA A 142 -0.57 -5.35 9.65
CA ALA A 142 -0.92 -6.74 9.81
C ALA A 142 -1.65 -7.36 8.59
N MET A 143 -2.21 -6.55 7.73
CA MET A 143 -2.82 -7.00 6.46
C MET A 143 -1.81 -7.08 5.31
N HIS A 144 -0.52 -6.98 5.60
CA HIS A 144 0.56 -7.09 4.61
C HIS A 144 0.46 -8.33 3.69
N PRO A 145 -0.04 -9.52 4.12
CA PRO A 145 -0.26 -10.64 3.22
C PRO A 145 -1.13 -10.30 2.02
N LEU A 146 -2.03 -9.31 2.13
CA LEU A 146 -2.88 -8.87 1.04
C LEU A 146 -2.10 -8.30 -0.15
N ILE A 147 -0.92 -7.73 0.07
CA ILE A 147 -0.07 -7.20 -1.00
C ILE A 147 0.28 -8.30 -2.01
N GLY A 148 0.53 -9.53 -1.52
CA GLY A 148 0.79 -10.70 -2.38
C GLY A 148 -0.37 -11.09 -3.29
N LEU A 149 -1.59 -10.71 -2.90
CA LEU A 149 -2.84 -11.02 -3.61
C LEU A 149 -3.32 -9.89 -4.52
N MET A 150 -2.73 -8.70 -4.41
CA MET A 150 -3.05 -7.58 -5.29
C MET A 150 -2.62 -7.86 -6.73
N PRO A 151 -3.34 -7.36 -7.73
CA PRO A 151 -2.90 -7.41 -9.13
C PRO A 151 -1.49 -6.83 -9.30
N GLU A 152 -0.78 -7.28 -10.34
CA GLU A 152 0.52 -6.72 -10.68
C GLU A 152 0.41 -5.21 -10.99
N VAL A 153 -0.62 -4.84 -11.73
CA VAL A 153 -0.91 -3.47 -12.17
C VAL A 153 -2.33 -3.09 -11.78
N MET A 154 -2.49 -1.94 -11.13
CA MET A 154 -3.77 -1.39 -10.70
C MET A 154 -3.95 0.01 -11.29
N LEU A 155 -4.82 0.11 -12.30
CA LEU A 155 -5.09 1.36 -13.03
C LEU A 155 -6.19 2.18 -12.33
N VAL A 156 -5.97 3.48 -12.16
CA VAL A 156 -6.98 4.40 -11.60
C VAL A 156 -8.13 4.61 -12.56
N GLY A 157 -7.89 4.66 -13.88
CA GLY A 157 -8.92 4.86 -14.89
C GLY A 157 -10.11 3.91 -14.76
N THR A 158 -9.88 2.66 -14.32
CA THR A 158 -10.94 1.67 -14.08
C THR A 158 -11.82 1.97 -12.87
N LEU A 159 -11.44 2.95 -12.06
CA LEU A 159 -12.13 3.32 -10.81
C LEU A 159 -12.92 4.62 -10.92
N LEU A 160 -12.68 5.44 -11.95
CA LEU A 160 -13.25 6.79 -12.05
C LEU A 160 -14.78 6.83 -12.13
N ASP A 161 -15.38 5.83 -12.77
CA ASP A 161 -16.85 5.72 -12.82
C ASP A 161 -17.47 5.50 -11.44
N ARG A 162 -16.75 4.81 -10.58
CA ARG A 162 -17.21 4.46 -9.23
C ARG A 162 -16.83 5.50 -8.17
N TYR A 163 -15.67 6.13 -8.37
CA TYR A 163 -15.09 7.10 -7.43
C TYR A 163 -14.74 8.39 -8.19
N PRO A 164 -15.74 9.17 -8.62
CA PRO A 164 -15.51 10.41 -9.37
C PRO A 164 -14.72 11.45 -8.56
N GLU A 165 -14.69 11.31 -7.23
CA GLU A 165 -13.88 12.16 -6.34
C GLU A 165 -12.37 12.01 -6.54
N ILE A 166 -11.88 10.99 -7.24
CA ILE A 166 -10.46 10.84 -7.58
C ILE A 166 -10.05 11.88 -8.64
N LEU A 167 -10.92 12.18 -9.57
CA LEU A 167 -10.60 13.08 -10.71
C LEU A 167 -10.06 14.45 -10.26
N PRO A 168 -10.69 15.18 -9.32
CA PRO A 168 -10.14 16.44 -8.82
C PRO A 168 -8.73 16.33 -8.21
N MET A 169 -8.40 15.16 -7.64
CA MET A 169 -7.06 14.91 -7.08
C MET A 169 -6.02 14.73 -8.18
N LEU A 170 -6.37 13.99 -9.25
CA LEU A 170 -5.51 13.82 -10.42
C LEU A 170 -5.29 15.18 -11.14
N GLU A 171 -6.33 15.99 -11.29
CA GLU A 171 -6.25 17.35 -11.83
C GLU A 171 -5.36 18.25 -10.95
N ALA A 172 -5.44 18.11 -9.64
CA ALA A 172 -4.56 18.82 -8.72
C ALA A 172 -3.10 18.37 -8.88
N MET A 173 -2.85 17.06 -9.01
CA MET A 173 -1.51 16.52 -9.29
C MET A 173 -0.95 17.05 -10.61
N GLU A 174 -1.75 17.05 -11.67
CA GLU A 174 -1.35 17.61 -12.97
C GLU A 174 -0.94 19.08 -12.85
N ARG A 175 -1.76 19.88 -12.16
CA ARG A 175 -1.52 21.31 -11.94
C ARG A 175 -0.23 21.57 -11.14
N GLU A 176 -0.03 20.84 -10.05
CA GLU A 176 1.19 20.96 -9.24
C GLU A 176 2.43 20.55 -10.04
N ALA A 177 2.36 19.45 -10.81
CA ALA A 177 3.47 18.97 -11.61
C ALA A 177 3.87 19.94 -12.74
N ARG A 178 2.90 20.72 -13.27
CA ARG A 178 3.13 21.72 -14.33
C ARG A 178 3.64 23.06 -13.79
N THR A 179 3.08 23.53 -12.67
CA THR A 179 3.32 24.90 -12.19
C THR A 179 4.56 25.01 -11.32
N GLU A 180 5.04 23.91 -10.77
CA GLU A 180 6.25 23.82 -9.91
C GLU A 180 6.30 24.94 -8.83
N ARG A 181 5.15 25.29 -8.22
CA ARG A 181 5.09 26.29 -7.16
C ARG A 181 5.86 25.82 -5.92
N ALA A 182 6.22 26.75 -5.05
CA ALA A 182 6.84 26.40 -3.78
C ALA A 182 5.99 25.35 -3.01
N GLY A 183 6.60 24.24 -2.62
CA GLY A 183 5.92 23.13 -1.94
C GLY A 183 5.24 22.09 -2.85
N PHE A 184 5.27 22.26 -4.18
CA PHE A 184 4.61 21.35 -5.13
C PHE A 184 4.98 19.87 -4.91
N ALA A 185 6.25 19.60 -4.66
CA ALA A 185 6.74 18.25 -4.44
C ALA A 185 6.08 17.58 -3.22
N GLY A 186 5.93 18.32 -2.12
CA GLY A 186 5.25 17.83 -0.92
C GLY A 186 3.74 17.60 -1.15
N ILE A 187 3.09 18.48 -1.91
CA ILE A 187 1.67 18.34 -2.26
C ILE A 187 1.46 17.12 -3.15
N LEU A 188 2.29 16.94 -4.19
CA LEU A 188 2.23 15.77 -5.06
C LEU A 188 2.37 14.47 -4.27
N ALA A 189 3.32 14.42 -3.32
CA ALA A 189 3.51 13.26 -2.45
C ALA A 189 2.23 12.91 -1.67
N ARG A 190 1.59 13.92 -1.06
CA ARG A 190 0.35 13.70 -0.29
C ARG A 190 -0.83 13.29 -1.16
N LEU A 191 -0.96 13.87 -2.35
CA LEU A 191 -1.99 13.46 -3.31
C LEU A 191 -1.78 12.02 -3.78
N ALA A 192 -0.52 11.62 -4.04
CA ALA A 192 -0.19 10.25 -4.42
C ALA A 192 -0.55 9.24 -3.30
N ASP A 193 -0.32 9.59 -2.02
CA ASP A 193 -0.73 8.78 -0.87
C ASP A 193 -2.25 8.56 -0.87
N VAL A 194 -3.03 9.63 -1.06
CA VAL A 194 -4.50 9.57 -1.07
C VAL A 194 -5.00 8.79 -2.28
N VAL A 195 -4.48 9.04 -3.49
CA VAL A 195 -4.86 8.28 -4.70
C VAL A 195 -4.53 6.79 -4.53
N SER A 196 -3.39 6.45 -3.95
CA SER A 196 -3.04 5.05 -3.64
C SER A 196 -4.04 4.40 -2.69
N ALA A 197 -4.54 5.13 -1.68
CA ALA A 197 -5.57 4.63 -0.78
C ALA A 197 -6.91 4.38 -1.50
N PHE A 198 -7.31 5.24 -2.45
CA PHE A 198 -8.49 5.01 -3.29
C PHE A 198 -8.32 3.79 -4.18
N ILE A 199 -7.13 3.57 -4.75
CA ILE A 199 -6.85 2.38 -5.57
C ILE A 199 -7.03 1.11 -4.73
N VAL A 200 -6.47 1.08 -3.51
CA VAL A 200 -6.60 -0.06 -2.59
C VAL A 200 -8.06 -0.28 -2.18
N ARG A 201 -8.78 0.79 -1.85
CA ARG A 201 -10.22 0.71 -1.54
C ARG A 201 -11.01 0.14 -2.71
N GLY A 202 -10.78 0.66 -3.90
CA GLY A 202 -11.45 0.19 -5.11
C GLY A 202 -11.19 -1.28 -5.38
N TRP A 203 -9.96 -1.74 -5.20
CA TRP A 203 -9.62 -3.15 -5.32
C TRP A 203 -10.38 -4.03 -4.33
N VAL A 204 -10.41 -3.64 -3.05
CA VAL A 204 -11.18 -4.37 -2.02
C VAL A 204 -12.67 -4.40 -2.37
N GLU A 205 -13.24 -3.29 -2.80
CA GLU A 205 -14.68 -3.21 -3.09
C GLU A 205 -15.07 -3.90 -4.41
N CYS A 206 -14.20 -3.91 -5.43
CA CYS A 206 -14.47 -4.61 -6.69
C CYS A 206 -14.27 -6.12 -6.59
N GLY A 207 -13.37 -6.58 -5.71
CA GLY A 207 -13.06 -8.01 -5.59
C GLY A 207 -12.36 -8.58 -6.81
N CYS A 208 -11.62 -7.78 -7.56
CA CYS A 208 -10.93 -8.19 -8.77
C CYS A 208 -9.63 -8.94 -8.46
N GLY A 209 -9.31 -10.01 -9.22
CA GLY A 209 -8.08 -10.79 -9.13
C GLY A 209 -8.19 -12.04 -8.26
N ASP A 210 -7.02 -12.64 -7.96
CA ASP A 210 -6.90 -13.92 -7.24
C ASP A 210 -7.18 -13.80 -5.72
N ALA A 211 -7.40 -12.59 -5.23
CA ALA A 211 -7.63 -12.29 -3.81
C ALA A 211 -9.07 -12.58 -3.32
N ARG A 212 -9.85 -13.35 -4.06
CA ARG A 212 -11.28 -13.58 -3.78
C ARG A 212 -11.54 -13.92 -2.31
N GLY A 213 -10.74 -14.77 -1.70
CA GLY A 213 -10.92 -15.18 -0.31
C GLY A 213 -10.74 -14.02 0.68
N TRP A 214 -9.62 -13.32 0.64
CA TRP A 214 -9.34 -12.21 1.58
C TRP A 214 -10.21 -10.99 1.34
N VAL A 215 -10.45 -10.63 0.08
CA VAL A 215 -11.36 -9.54 -0.27
C VAL A 215 -12.78 -9.87 0.19
N GLU A 216 -13.20 -11.13 0.04
CA GLU A 216 -14.47 -11.61 0.57
C GLU A 216 -14.53 -11.51 2.11
N ALA A 217 -13.43 -11.86 2.80
CA ALA A 217 -13.34 -11.70 4.26
C ALA A 217 -13.50 -10.24 4.72
N LEU A 218 -12.84 -9.31 4.03
CA LEU A 218 -12.95 -7.89 4.34
C LEU A 218 -14.34 -7.32 4.05
N ARG A 219 -15.02 -7.85 3.04
CA ARG A 219 -16.39 -7.47 2.66
C ARG A 219 -17.48 -8.15 3.48
N ASP A 220 -17.17 -9.31 4.09
CA ASP A 220 -18.11 -9.97 5.00
C ASP A 220 -18.16 -9.19 6.34
N PRO A 221 -19.31 -8.59 6.69
CA PRO A 221 -19.42 -7.80 7.91
C PRO A 221 -19.11 -8.58 9.20
N ARG A 222 -19.25 -9.91 9.17
CA ARG A 222 -18.96 -10.78 10.32
C ARG A 222 -17.47 -11.07 10.46
N LEU A 223 -16.81 -11.49 9.36
CA LEU A 223 -15.36 -11.71 9.34
C LEU A 223 -14.60 -10.40 9.47
N GLY A 224 -15.07 -9.33 8.84
CA GLY A 224 -14.50 -8.00 8.96
C GLY A 224 -14.45 -7.52 10.42
N ARG A 225 -15.51 -7.77 11.23
CA ARG A 225 -15.48 -7.46 12.68
C ARG A 225 -14.41 -8.23 13.43
N VAL A 226 -14.22 -9.51 13.11
CA VAL A 226 -13.20 -10.34 13.74
C VAL A 226 -11.81 -9.79 13.40
N ILE A 227 -11.55 -9.50 12.14
CA ILE A 227 -10.28 -8.92 11.69
C ILE A 227 -10.03 -7.58 12.37
N ALA A 228 -11.02 -6.68 12.40
CA ALA A 228 -10.91 -5.39 13.07
C ALA A 228 -10.67 -5.54 14.59
N ALA A 229 -11.27 -6.53 15.25
CA ALA A 229 -11.04 -6.80 16.67
C ALA A 229 -9.63 -7.27 16.94
N LEU A 230 -9.08 -8.17 16.09
CA LEU A 230 -7.70 -8.64 16.17
C LEU A 230 -6.68 -7.51 15.99
N HIS A 231 -6.93 -6.60 15.06
CA HIS A 231 -6.05 -5.47 14.79
C HIS A 231 -6.08 -4.41 15.88
N ARG A 232 -7.23 -4.23 16.52
CA ARG A 232 -7.39 -3.27 17.62
C ARG A 232 -6.65 -3.70 18.88
N ASP A 233 -6.66 -4.98 19.16
CA ASP A 233 -6.04 -5.55 20.37
C ASP A 233 -5.27 -6.84 20.03
N PRO A 234 -4.14 -6.73 19.35
CA PRO A 234 -3.34 -7.89 18.94
C PRO A 234 -2.71 -8.60 20.13
N GLY A 235 -2.52 -7.90 21.25
CA GLY A 235 -1.91 -8.44 22.48
C GLY A 235 -2.85 -9.27 23.34
N ARG A 236 -4.16 -9.15 23.13
CA ARG A 236 -5.16 -9.90 23.88
C ARG A 236 -5.01 -11.41 23.65
N ASP A 237 -5.17 -12.19 24.70
CA ASP A 237 -5.13 -13.66 24.61
C ASP A 237 -6.39 -14.20 23.90
N TRP A 238 -6.34 -14.12 22.57
CA TRP A 238 -7.42 -14.52 21.70
C TRP A 238 -7.57 -16.05 21.63
N THR A 239 -8.74 -16.55 21.96
CA THR A 239 -9.11 -17.94 21.72
C THR A 239 -10.04 -18.05 20.52
N VAL A 240 -10.06 -19.23 19.88
CA VAL A 240 -11.02 -19.52 18.77
C VAL A 240 -12.47 -19.30 19.21
N ALA A 241 -12.78 -19.57 20.49
CA ALA A 241 -14.11 -19.35 21.03
C ALA A 241 -14.50 -17.87 21.08
N GLN A 242 -13.59 -17.00 21.49
CA GLN A 242 -13.81 -15.56 21.55
C GLN A 242 -13.95 -14.98 20.12
N LEU A 243 -13.10 -15.40 19.19
CA LEU A 243 -13.18 -14.98 17.80
C LEU A 243 -14.47 -15.46 17.11
N ALA A 244 -14.91 -16.68 17.41
CA ALA A 244 -16.20 -17.20 16.94
C ALA A 244 -17.39 -16.40 17.50
N ALA A 245 -17.29 -15.96 18.76
CA ALA A 245 -18.30 -15.09 19.37
C ALA A 245 -18.36 -13.70 18.70
N GLU A 246 -17.21 -13.11 18.33
CA GLU A 246 -17.16 -11.86 17.54
C GLU A 246 -17.85 -12.02 16.16
N MET A 247 -17.72 -13.19 15.54
CA MET A 247 -18.43 -13.51 14.29
C MET A 247 -19.92 -13.82 14.49
N GLY A 248 -20.34 -14.16 15.71
CA GLY A 248 -21.69 -14.67 16.00
C GLY A 248 -21.91 -16.08 15.45
N SER A 249 -20.95 -17.01 15.64
CA SER A 249 -21.01 -18.38 15.13
C SER A 249 -20.42 -19.42 16.09
N SER A 250 -20.56 -20.70 15.78
CA SER A 250 -19.88 -21.78 16.50
C SER A 250 -18.37 -21.79 16.17
N ARG A 251 -17.57 -22.42 17.04
CA ARG A 251 -16.09 -22.52 16.86
C ARG A 251 -15.71 -23.22 15.56
N SER A 252 -16.38 -24.31 15.21
CA SER A 252 -16.11 -25.09 14.00
C SER A 252 -16.43 -24.27 12.74
N VAL A 253 -17.63 -23.70 12.67
CA VAL A 253 -18.06 -22.87 11.54
C VAL A 253 -17.13 -21.67 11.33
N PHE A 254 -16.74 -21.01 12.41
CA PHE A 254 -15.79 -19.90 12.34
C PHE A 254 -14.41 -20.36 11.81
N ALA A 255 -13.83 -21.40 12.42
CA ALA A 255 -12.48 -21.86 12.04
C ALA A 255 -12.41 -22.35 10.59
N GLU A 256 -13.40 -23.11 10.13
CA GLU A 256 -13.51 -23.58 8.76
C GLU A 256 -13.66 -22.41 7.77
N ARG A 257 -14.57 -21.47 8.07
CA ARG A 257 -14.79 -20.31 7.19
C ARG A 257 -13.56 -19.41 7.15
N PHE A 258 -12.95 -19.14 8.31
CA PHE A 258 -11.74 -18.31 8.38
C PHE A 258 -10.59 -18.95 7.58
N LEU A 259 -10.36 -20.26 7.73
CA LEU A 259 -9.36 -21.00 6.97
C LEU A 259 -9.65 -21.00 5.47
N ALA A 260 -10.89 -21.27 5.08
CA ALA A 260 -11.30 -21.31 3.67
C ALA A 260 -11.08 -19.96 2.98
N VAL A 261 -11.29 -18.87 3.70
CA VAL A 261 -11.21 -17.50 3.16
C VAL A 261 -9.78 -16.94 3.22
N THR A 262 -9.06 -17.19 4.33
CA THR A 262 -7.73 -16.58 4.54
C THR A 262 -6.56 -17.50 4.20
N GLY A 263 -6.82 -18.79 4.01
CA GLY A 263 -5.80 -19.81 3.78
C GLY A 263 -5.02 -20.22 5.03
N MET A 264 -5.37 -19.66 6.21
CA MET A 264 -4.66 -19.94 7.47
C MET A 264 -5.64 -20.07 8.65
N THR A 265 -5.21 -20.76 9.70
CA THR A 265 -6.04 -20.85 10.91
C THR A 265 -6.09 -19.52 11.65
N PRO A 266 -7.15 -19.23 12.43
CA PRO A 266 -7.27 -17.98 13.18
C PRO A 266 -6.07 -17.67 14.10
N LEU A 267 -5.53 -18.68 14.81
CA LEU A 267 -4.40 -18.48 15.71
C LEU A 267 -3.05 -18.33 14.97
N GLN A 268 -2.92 -18.94 13.78
CA GLN A 268 -1.78 -18.64 12.90
C GLN A 268 -1.80 -17.18 12.47
N TYR A 269 -2.97 -16.69 12.06
CA TYR A 269 -3.14 -15.29 11.71
C TYR A 269 -2.78 -14.34 12.86
N VAL A 270 -3.28 -14.60 14.08
CA VAL A 270 -2.91 -13.81 15.27
C VAL A 270 -1.39 -13.80 15.48
N THR A 271 -0.74 -14.93 15.30
CA THR A 271 0.72 -15.04 15.46
C THR A 271 1.45 -14.23 14.41
N GLU A 272 1.06 -14.33 13.15
CA GLU A 272 1.66 -13.55 12.06
C GLU A 272 1.45 -12.05 12.24
N LEU A 273 0.23 -11.64 12.59
CA LEU A 273 -0.11 -10.26 12.94
C LEU A 273 0.84 -9.70 14.00
N ARG A 274 0.99 -10.42 15.12
CA ARG A 274 1.88 -10.03 16.22
C ARG A 274 3.33 -9.89 15.76
N MET A 275 3.84 -10.83 14.97
CA MET A 275 5.25 -10.82 14.56
C MET A 275 5.53 -9.70 13.56
N ARG A 276 4.60 -9.35 12.71
CA ARG A 276 4.72 -8.22 11.78
C ARG A 276 4.70 -6.88 12.54
N LEU A 277 3.77 -6.70 13.46
CA LEU A 277 3.75 -5.52 14.34
C LEU A 277 5.05 -5.40 15.15
N ALA A 278 5.55 -6.52 15.67
CA ALA A 278 6.83 -6.55 16.37
C ALA A 278 7.99 -6.11 15.48
N ALA A 279 8.05 -6.61 14.25
CA ALA A 279 9.10 -6.23 13.30
C ALA A 279 9.07 -4.72 13.00
N GLN A 280 7.88 -4.15 12.83
CA GLN A 280 7.69 -2.72 12.65
C GLN A 280 8.15 -1.93 13.89
N TRP A 281 7.64 -2.25 15.07
CA TRP A 281 7.95 -1.53 16.30
C TRP A 281 9.44 -1.61 16.68
N ILE A 282 10.05 -2.79 16.54
CA ILE A 282 11.46 -2.99 16.85
C ILE A 282 12.37 -2.36 15.80
N GLY A 283 12.06 -2.56 14.52
CA GLY A 283 12.93 -2.13 13.41
C GLY A 283 12.81 -0.65 13.09
N ARG A 284 11.61 -0.08 13.17
CA ARG A 284 11.34 1.30 12.73
C ARG A 284 11.12 2.28 13.87
N GLU A 285 10.42 1.84 14.90
CA GLU A 285 10.11 2.70 16.06
C GLU A 285 11.15 2.55 17.18
N ASN A 286 12.18 1.72 16.96
CA ASN A 286 13.23 1.41 17.94
C ASN A 286 12.69 0.93 19.30
N MET A 287 11.50 0.31 19.30
CA MET A 287 10.88 -0.19 20.53
C MET A 287 11.75 -1.30 21.16
N PRO A 288 11.95 -1.29 22.49
CA PRO A 288 12.61 -2.41 23.19
C PRO A 288 11.91 -3.73 22.94
N ILE A 289 12.68 -4.79 22.69
CA ILE A 289 12.16 -6.14 22.38
C ILE A 289 11.23 -6.64 23.50
N GLU A 290 11.58 -6.40 24.73
CA GLU A 290 10.77 -6.76 25.90
C GLU A 290 9.42 -6.03 25.89
N THR A 291 9.42 -4.74 25.61
CA THR A 291 8.20 -3.93 25.48
C THR A 291 7.30 -4.43 24.37
N ALA A 292 7.87 -4.74 23.20
CA ALA A 292 7.15 -5.31 22.09
C ALA A 292 6.53 -6.68 22.43
N ALA A 293 7.31 -7.55 23.08
CA ALA A 293 6.84 -8.87 23.53
C ALA A 293 5.65 -8.73 24.49
N TYR A 294 5.77 -7.87 25.50
CA TYR A 294 4.71 -7.65 26.48
C TYR A 294 3.43 -7.08 25.84
N ARG A 295 3.56 -6.04 25.00
CA ARG A 295 2.41 -5.44 24.29
C ARG A 295 1.68 -6.42 23.36
N LEU A 296 2.40 -7.44 22.87
CA LEU A 296 1.83 -8.47 21.99
C LEU A 296 1.39 -9.72 22.76
N GLY A 297 1.29 -9.63 24.10
CA GLY A 297 0.72 -10.69 24.93
C GLY A 297 1.64 -11.90 25.15
N TYR A 298 2.96 -11.73 25.00
CA TYR A 298 3.91 -12.80 25.32
C TYR A 298 4.35 -12.74 26.78
N GLY A 299 4.19 -13.84 27.49
CA GLY A 299 4.59 -13.96 28.90
C GLY A 299 6.10 -14.05 29.12
N SER A 300 6.90 -14.23 28.04
CA SER A 300 8.37 -14.21 28.14
C SER A 300 9.01 -13.79 26.82
N GLN A 301 10.15 -13.09 26.94
CA GLN A 301 10.95 -12.70 25.77
C GLN A 301 11.49 -13.92 25.00
N ALA A 302 11.75 -15.04 25.67
CA ALA A 302 12.21 -16.26 25.01
C ALA A 302 11.12 -16.88 24.12
N ALA A 303 9.86 -16.94 24.58
CA ALA A 303 8.74 -17.42 23.78
C ALA A 303 8.48 -16.49 22.58
N PHE A 304 8.52 -15.18 22.80
CA PHE A 304 8.42 -14.18 21.75
C PHE A 304 9.53 -14.33 20.68
N SER A 305 10.79 -14.43 21.10
CA SER A 305 11.93 -14.55 20.18
C SER A 305 11.87 -15.81 19.30
N ARG A 306 11.40 -16.93 19.86
CA ARG A 306 11.16 -18.16 19.09
C ARG A 306 10.06 -17.97 18.04
N ALA A 307 8.94 -17.37 18.43
CA ALA A 307 7.83 -17.09 17.52
C ALA A 307 8.28 -16.11 16.41
N PHE A 308 8.99 -15.06 16.79
CA PHE A 308 9.51 -14.07 15.86
C PHE A 308 10.44 -14.69 14.81
N LYS A 309 11.45 -15.47 15.25
CA LYS A 309 12.38 -16.16 14.35
C LYS A 309 11.65 -17.15 13.42
N ARG A 310 10.64 -17.85 13.92
CA ARG A 310 9.87 -18.81 13.13
C ARG A 310 9.09 -18.12 11.99
N VAL A 311 8.51 -16.92 12.25
CA VAL A 311 7.69 -16.20 11.28
C VAL A 311 8.53 -15.34 10.35
N THR A 312 9.54 -14.63 10.89
CA THR A 312 10.34 -13.66 10.10
C THR A 312 11.64 -14.25 9.55
N GLY A 313 12.00 -15.49 9.94
CA GLY A 313 13.26 -16.12 9.57
C GLY A 313 14.47 -15.62 10.36
N GLN A 314 14.37 -14.51 11.12
CA GLN A 314 15.48 -13.86 11.81
C GLN A 314 15.15 -13.55 13.27
N PRO A 315 16.14 -13.44 14.16
CA PRO A 315 15.90 -13.05 15.55
C PRO A 315 15.49 -11.58 15.66
N PRO A 316 14.72 -11.18 16.71
CA PRO A 316 14.24 -9.80 16.87
C PRO A 316 15.34 -8.73 16.88
N GLY A 317 16.55 -9.07 17.38
CA GLY A 317 17.69 -8.16 17.39
C GLY A 317 18.20 -7.79 16.00
N ALA A 318 18.02 -8.66 15.00
CA ALA A 318 18.40 -8.38 13.62
C ALA A 318 17.49 -7.35 12.97
N ALA A 319 16.24 -7.21 13.45
CA ALA A 319 15.30 -6.20 12.94
C ALA A 319 15.74 -4.77 13.25
N ARG A 320 16.51 -4.55 14.33
CA ARG A 320 17.06 -3.22 14.69
C ARG A 320 18.13 -2.71 13.74
N ASN A 321 18.89 -3.62 13.13
CA ASN A 321 20.07 -3.28 12.33
C ASN A 321 19.74 -3.11 10.83
N ARG A 322 18.47 -3.15 10.46
CA ARG A 322 18.08 -2.94 9.07
C ARG A 322 18.01 -1.45 8.78
N SER A 323 18.84 -1.02 7.83
CA SER A 323 18.64 0.27 7.17
C SER A 323 17.24 0.32 6.55
N PRO A 324 16.56 1.47 6.56
CA PRO A 324 15.28 1.62 5.88
C PRO A 324 15.45 1.24 4.41
N GLY A 325 14.80 0.15 3.99
CA GLY A 325 14.83 -0.32 2.60
C GLY A 325 15.11 -1.80 2.36
N SER A 326 15.35 -2.63 3.39
CA SER A 326 15.50 -4.09 3.19
C SER A 326 14.16 -4.80 3.41
N PRO A 327 13.69 -5.66 2.49
CA PRO A 327 12.44 -6.41 2.63
C PRO A 327 12.49 -7.36 3.84
N ILE A 328 11.32 -7.62 4.44
CA ILE A 328 11.13 -8.60 5.51
C ILE A 328 11.01 -9.99 4.92
#